data_56e5c6c71886285c83bf4b77afc2418f
#
_entry.id   56e5c6c71886285c83bf4b77afc2418f
#
_cell.length_a   1.000
_cell.length_b   1.000
_cell.length_c   1.000
_cell.angle_alpha   90.00
_cell.angle_beta   90.00
_cell.angle_gamma   90.00
#
_symmetry.space_group_name_H-M   'P 1'
#
loop_
_entity.id
_entity.type
_entity.pdbx_description
1 polymer ?
#
loop_
_entity_poly.entity_id
_entity_poly.type
_entity_poly.pdbx_seq_one_letter_code
_entity_poly.pdbx_strand_id
1 'polypeptide(L)'
;MKKKILIVGGGTAGTMTANNLAKKLMPEIERNEVELAMISDSKNHYYRPGAMYVAFQKAAGHEFIRDQRSLLMPEIDFFVDPAIEINVKANYVKGKSGKRYDYDFLILATGCEVAAERIPGLAEGGDWFYSYEGAKKIAEKFAKIQSGRILVTVNFPKTPNVPHQCGIAPVETTMMLHDYLTERGVRENVEIVYTYPTKAQAVENGLFLQSPTSKVLPTVFDSVRVKHETGFTLARVDPENKIAYSEEGKSISFDILMSTPPFQAAKVIRDSGLSKALDNEGWLPTDKKTLKVIGLKNVYTLGDTVDLPVSKAGGTIHTQTDIVADNIAAELRYGYPTESYDGKVIAVAQMGLTCGMPLWYDYQEDVQPTPCSKLGSFMRLGFNKGLYWAAARGML
;
A
#
# COMPACT_ATOMS: atom_id res chain seq x y z
N MET A 1 -31.88 -8.20 -17.84
CA MET A 1 -30.79 -9.16 -17.62
C MET A 1 -30.10 -8.80 -16.31
N LYS A 2 -29.75 -9.78 -15.51
CA LYS A 2 -29.01 -9.61 -14.25
C LYS A 2 -27.64 -9.01 -14.51
N LYS A 3 -27.29 -7.92 -13.84
CA LYS A 3 -26.00 -7.24 -13.96
C LYS A 3 -24.95 -7.95 -13.10
N LYS A 4 -23.76 -8.16 -13.66
CA LYS A 4 -22.66 -8.83 -13.00
C LYS A 4 -21.56 -7.83 -12.64
N ILE A 5 -21.20 -7.76 -11.37
CA ILE A 5 -20.09 -6.97 -10.86
C ILE A 5 -19.02 -7.94 -10.39
N LEU A 6 -17.83 -7.84 -10.98
CA LEU A 6 -16.68 -8.67 -10.64
C LEU A 6 -15.59 -7.86 -9.95
N ILE A 7 -15.15 -8.31 -8.80
CA ILE A 7 -14.03 -7.74 -8.06
C ILE A 7 -12.82 -8.68 -8.17
N VAL A 8 -11.68 -8.16 -8.60
CA VAL A 8 -10.42 -8.89 -8.70
C VAL A 8 -9.47 -8.39 -7.62
N GLY A 9 -9.20 -9.25 -6.62
CA GLY A 9 -8.31 -8.98 -5.50
C GLY A 9 -9.04 -8.97 -4.15
N GLY A 10 -8.61 -9.85 -3.23
CA GLY A 10 -9.17 -10.02 -1.87
C GLY A 10 -8.42 -9.22 -0.78
N GLY A 11 -7.65 -8.17 -1.16
CA GLY A 11 -7.01 -7.28 -0.21
C GLY A 11 -7.98 -6.24 0.38
N THR A 12 -7.45 -5.27 1.15
CA THR A 12 -8.24 -4.21 1.80
C THR A 12 -9.21 -3.53 0.83
N ALA A 13 -8.70 -3.08 -0.33
CA ALA A 13 -9.49 -2.36 -1.33
C ALA A 13 -10.67 -3.21 -1.86
N GLY A 14 -10.40 -4.42 -2.33
CA GLY A 14 -11.44 -5.28 -2.89
C GLY A 14 -12.47 -5.72 -1.85
N THR A 15 -12.04 -6.10 -0.64
CA THR A 15 -12.93 -6.55 0.44
C THR A 15 -13.88 -5.45 0.89
N MET A 16 -13.38 -4.25 1.14
CA MET A 16 -14.20 -3.11 1.55
C MET A 16 -15.16 -2.70 0.44
N THR A 17 -14.68 -2.60 -0.81
CA THR A 17 -15.53 -2.24 -1.95
C THR A 17 -16.65 -3.26 -2.17
N ALA A 18 -16.34 -4.56 -2.07
CA ALA A 18 -17.34 -5.62 -2.22
C ALA A 18 -18.46 -5.50 -1.18
N ASN A 19 -18.09 -5.30 0.09
CA ASN A 19 -19.07 -5.15 1.18
C ASN A 19 -19.88 -3.85 1.06
N ASN A 20 -19.24 -2.73 0.69
CA ASN A 20 -19.92 -1.46 0.46
C ASN A 20 -20.91 -1.57 -0.70
N LEU A 21 -20.54 -2.24 -1.80
CA LEU A 21 -21.43 -2.51 -2.92
C LEU A 21 -22.60 -3.41 -2.52
N ALA A 22 -22.34 -4.50 -1.79
CA ALA A 22 -23.41 -5.41 -1.33
C ALA A 22 -24.44 -4.66 -0.50
N LYS A 23 -24.01 -3.79 0.43
CA LYS A 23 -24.91 -2.95 1.22
C LYS A 23 -25.72 -1.97 0.36
N LYS A 24 -25.05 -1.24 -0.54
CA LYS A 24 -25.68 -0.21 -1.36
C LYS A 24 -26.66 -0.78 -2.39
N LEU A 25 -26.37 -1.97 -2.89
CA LEU A 25 -27.15 -2.68 -3.91
C LEU A 25 -28.01 -3.81 -3.34
N MET A 26 -28.20 -3.88 -2.02
CA MET A 26 -29.02 -4.93 -1.41
C MET A 26 -30.41 -5.07 -2.02
N PRO A 27 -31.17 -3.98 -2.29
CA PRO A 27 -32.48 -4.11 -2.95
C PRO A 27 -32.40 -4.72 -4.35
N GLU A 28 -31.37 -4.40 -5.13
CA GLU A 28 -31.16 -4.95 -6.49
C GLU A 28 -30.73 -6.42 -6.42
N ILE A 29 -29.93 -6.79 -5.41
CA ILE A 29 -29.49 -8.17 -5.18
C ILE A 29 -30.70 -9.04 -4.77
N GLU A 30 -31.52 -8.58 -3.83
CA GLU A 30 -32.73 -9.29 -3.38
C GLU A 30 -33.73 -9.50 -4.53
N ARG A 31 -33.85 -8.55 -5.44
CA ARG A 31 -34.67 -8.69 -6.67
C ARG A 31 -34.00 -9.50 -7.77
N ASN A 32 -32.79 -10.06 -7.51
CA ASN A 32 -32.00 -10.83 -8.47
C ASN A 32 -31.62 -10.03 -9.75
N GLU A 33 -31.49 -8.72 -9.62
CA GLU A 33 -31.09 -7.80 -10.70
C GLU A 33 -29.57 -7.63 -10.77
N VAL A 34 -28.86 -7.83 -9.63
CA VAL A 34 -27.39 -7.70 -9.53
C VAL A 34 -26.80 -8.97 -8.92
N GLU A 35 -25.61 -9.32 -9.37
CA GLU A 35 -24.75 -10.38 -8.85
C GLU A 35 -23.38 -9.80 -8.54
N LEU A 36 -22.86 -10.06 -7.33
CA LEU A 36 -21.54 -9.65 -6.90
C LEU A 36 -20.64 -10.88 -6.79
N ALA A 37 -19.51 -10.87 -7.47
CA ALA A 37 -18.50 -11.91 -7.36
C ALA A 37 -17.12 -11.32 -7.06
N MET A 38 -16.35 -12.00 -6.22
CA MET A 38 -14.96 -11.69 -5.94
C MET A 38 -14.08 -12.89 -6.26
N ILE A 39 -12.97 -12.65 -6.97
CA ILE A 39 -11.90 -13.62 -7.15
C ILE A 39 -10.61 -13.12 -6.48
N SER A 40 -9.87 -14.03 -5.86
CA SER A 40 -8.62 -13.75 -5.17
C SER A 40 -7.64 -14.91 -5.34
N ASP A 41 -6.34 -14.61 -5.22
CA ASP A 41 -5.27 -15.59 -5.21
C ASP A 41 -5.12 -16.33 -3.87
N SER A 42 -5.80 -15.85 -2.82
CA SER A 42 -5.70 -16.41 -1.47
C SER A 42 -7.07 -16.53 -0.81
N LYS A 43 -7.25 -17.57 -0.01
CA LYS A 43 -8.36 -17.70 0.93
C LYS A 43 -8.22 -16.83 2.17
N ASN A 44 -7.01 -16.29 2.40
CA ASN A 44 -6.70 -15.46 3.55
C ASN A 44 -6.62 -13.99 3.15
N HIS A 45 -7.21 -13.15 3.98
CA HIS A 45 -7.01 -11.71 3.94
C HIS A 45 -5.81 -11.33 4.81
N TYR A 46 -4.85 -10.63 4.21
CA TYR A 46 -3.64 -10.14 4.88
C TYR A 46 -3.74 -8.63 5.06
N TYR A 47 -3.80 -8.17 6.31
CA TYR A 47 -3.76 -6.75 6.61
C TYR A 47 -2.30 -6.26 6.66
N ARG A 48 -1.79 -5.82 5.52
CA ARG A 48 -0.36 -5.44 5.33
C ARG A 48 0.19 -4.42 6.34
N PRO A 49 -0.56 -3.38 6.78
CA PRO A 49 -0.04 -2.44 7.78
C PRO A 49 0.36 -3.08 9.11
N GLY A 50 -0.15 -4.27 9.43
CA GLY A 50 0.25 -5.06 10.60
C GLY A 50 1.70 -5.55 10.55
N ALA A 51 2.30 -5.66 9.36
CA ALA A 51 3.65 -6.19 9.20
C ALA A 51 4.73 -5.35 9.90
N MET A 52 4.55 -4.03 9.99
CA MET A 52 5.48 -3.18 10.74
C MET A 52 5.54 -3.55 12.24
N TYR A 53 4.42 -3.91 12.86
CA TYR A 53 4.43 -4.36 14.27
C TYR A 53 5.13 -5.71 14.43
N VAL A 54 5.05 -6.59 13.42
CA VAL A 54 5.80 -7.86 13.40
C VAL A 54 7.29 -7.61 13.28
N ALA A 55 7.72 -6.66 12.43
CA ALA A 55 9.13 -6.30 12.26
C ALA A 55 9.79 -5.82 13.57
N PHE A 56 9.03 -5.19 14.45
CA PHE A 56 9.51 -4.72 15.76
C PHE A 56 9.04 -5.60 16.94
N GLN A 57 8.57 -6.82 16.67
CA GLN A 57 8.14 -7.79 17.70
C GLN A 57 7.04 -7.27 18.65
N LYS A 58 6.20 -6.34 18.16
CA LYS A 58 5.08 -5.75 18.92
C LYS A 58 3.75 -6.46 18.66
N ALA A 59 3.72 -7.40 17.72
CA ALA A 59 2.58 -8.28 17.42
C ALA A 59 3.03 -9.54 16.69
N ALA A 60 2.22 -10.58 16.76
CA ALA A 60 2.40 -11.79 15.97
C ALA A 60 1.68 -11.68 14.61
N GLY A 61 2.27 -12.24 13.54
CA GLY A 61 1.73 -12.12 12.18
C GLY A 61 0.30 -12.63 12.03
N HIS A 62 -0.09 -13.69 12.76
CA HIS A 62 -1.44 -14.26 12.69
C HIS A 62 -2.54 -13.30 13.20
N GLU A 63 -2.19 -12.30 14.02
CA GLU A 63 -3.14 -11.28 14.49
C GLU A 63 -3.73 -10.45 13.33
N PHE A 64 -3.02 -10.37 12.20
CA PHE A 64 -3.37 -9.57 11.02
C PHE A 64 -3.81 -10.43 9.82
N ILE A 65 -4.21 -11.66 10.07
CA ILE A 65 -4.70 -12.58 9.04
C ILE A 65 -6.08 -13.07 9.43
N ARG A 66 -7.02 -13.09 8.49
CA ARG A 66 -8.36 -13.65 8.63
C ARG A 66 -8.72 -14.46 7.40
N ASP A 67 -9.60 -15.43 7.58
CA ASP A 67 -10.25 -16.09 6.45
C ASP A 67 -11.07 -15.06 5.66
N GLN A 68 -10.85 -14.98 4.35
CA GLN A 68 -11.47 -13.99 3.47
C GLN A 68 -13.00 -14.10 3.49
N ARG A 69 -13.54 -15.33 3.47
CA ARG A 69 -15.01 -15.54 3.48
C ARG A 69 -15.65 -14.97 4.75
N SER A 70 -14.96 -15.02 5.88
CA SER A 70 -15.45 -14.47 7.15
C SER A 70 -15.60 -12.95 7.18
N LEU A 71 -14.98 -12.26 6.23
CA LEU A 71 -15.04 -10.80 6.09
C LEU A 71 -16.08 -10.32 5.09
N LEU A 72 -16.58 -11.21 4.22
CA LEU A 72 -17.51 -10.86 3.15
C LEU A 72 -18.95 -11.11 3.57
N MET A 73 -19.85 -10.22 3.13
CA MET A 73 -21.28 -10.43 3.24
C MET A 73 -21.71 -11.71 2.50
N PRO A 74 -22.80 -12.40 2.96
CA PRO A 74 -23.27 -13.65 2.35
C PRO A 74 -23.60 -13.54 0.86
N GLU A 75 -24.04 -12.38 0.42
CA GLU A 75 -24.49 -12.05 -0.93
C GLU A 75 -23.35 -11.97 -1.95
N ILE A 76 -22.08 -12.02 -1.50
CA ILE A 76 -20.92 -11.95 -2.36
C ILE A 76 -20.41 -13.35 -2.64
N ASP A 77 -20.43 -13.78 -3.90
CA ASP A 77 -19.81 -15.02 -4.33
C ASP A 77 -18.28 -14.87 -4.29
N PHE A 78 -17.61 -15.72 -3.51
CA PHE A 78 -16.16 -15.69 -3.35
C PHE A 78 -15.49 -16.93 -3.92
N PHE A 79 -14.46 -16.71 -4.78
CA PHE A 79 -13.69 -17.77 -5.40
C PHE A 79 -12.19 -17.55 -5.15
N VAL A 80 -11.52 -18.59 -4.66
CA VAL A 80 -10.05 -18.63 -4.60
C VAL A 80 -9.56 -19.11 -5.97
N ASP A 81 -9.36 -18.15 -6.87
CA ASP A 81 -8.95 -18.41 -8.25
C ASP A 81 -8.11 -17.22 -8.75
N PRO A 82 -6.77 -17.35 -8.78
CA PRO A 82 -5.90 -16.27 -9.24
C PRO A 82 -6.24 -15.85 -10.67
N ALA A 83 -6.49 -14.56 -10.90
CA ALA A 83 -6.70 -14.03 -12.24
C ALA A 83 -5.41 -14.16 -13.09
N ILE A 84 -5.53 -14.69 -14.30
CA ILE A 84 -4.40 -14.86 -15.23
C ILE A 84 -4.57 -14.10 -16.55
N GLU A 85 -5.79 -13.65 -16.87
CA GLU A 85 -6.10 -12.87 -18.07
C GLU A 85 -7.24 -11.90 -17.77
N ILE A 86 -7.13 -10.67 -18.25
CA ILE A 86 -8.19 -9.66 -18.23
C ILE A 86 -8.50 -9.25 -19.65
N ASN A 87 -9.71 -9.54 -20.12
CA ASN A 87 -10.14 -9.19 -21.48
C ASN A 87 -11.26 -8.13 -21.42
N VAL A 88 -10.85 -6.87 -21.51
CA VAL A 88 -11.79 -5.73 -21.43
C VAL A 88 -12.63 -5.54 -22.69
N LYS A 89 -12.23 -6.13 -23.83
CA LYS A 89 -13.02 -6.06 -25.06
C LYS A 89 -14.21 -7.02 -25.03
N ALA A 90 -14.01 -8.18 -24.43
CA ALA A 90 -15.04 -9.22 -24.31
C ALA A 90 -15.66 -9.29 -22.90
N ASN A 91 -15.31 -8.37 -22.00
CA ASN A 91 -15.81 -8.23 -20.64
C ASN A 91 -15.74 -9.52 -19.82
N TYR A 92 -14.54 -10.13 -19.73
CA TYR A 92 -14.31 -11.26 -18.84
C TYR A 92 -12.92 -11.22 -18.20
N VAL A 93 -12.82 -11.93 -17.08
CA VAL A 93 -11.54 -12.31 -16.46
C VAL A 93 -11.44 -13.83 -16.44
N LYS A 94 -10.26 -14.38 -16.75
CA LYS A 94 -9.99 -15.82 -16.69
C LYS A 94 -9.17 -16.11 -15.44
N GLY A 95 -9.62 -17.07 -14.67
CA GLY A 95 -8.91 -17.61 -13.51
C GLY A 95 -7.91 -18.69 -13.89
N LYS A 96 -6.98 -18.99 -12.99
CA LYS A 96 -5.99 -20.08 -13.14
C LYS A 96 -6.65 -21.46 -13.25
N SER A 97 -7.83 -21.63 -12.67
CA SER A 97 -8.65 -22.84 -12.84
C SER A 97 -9.14 -23.08 -14.27
N GLY A 98 -9.00 -22.10 -15.16
CA GLY A 98 -9.59 -22.09 -16.50
C GLY A 98 -11.00 -21.51 -16.55
N LYS A 99 -11.64 -21.26 -15.40
CA LYS A 99 -12.97 -20.65 -15.33
C LYS A 99 -12.93 -19.21 -15.86
N ARG A 100 -13.97 -18.87 -16.64
CA ARG A 100 -14.22 -17.53 -17.13
C ARG A 100 -15.27 -16.86 -16.24
N TYR A 101 -15.01 -15.61 -15.85
CA TYR A 101 -15.87 -14.75 -15.07
C TYR A 101 -16.26 -13.55 -15.94
N ASP A 102 -17.48 -13.59 -16.48
CA ASP A 102 -18.05 -12.49 -17.26
C ASP A 102 -18.54 -11.37 -16.34
N TYR A 103 -18.45 -10.13 -16.80
CA TYR A 103 -18.88 -8.96 -16.03
C TYR A 103 -19.55 -7.87 -16.87
N ASP A 104 -20.45 -7.12 -16.25
CA ASP A 104 -20.91 -5.82 -16.72
C ASP A 104 -20.06 -4.69 -16.15
N PHE A 105 -19.62 -4.83 -14.86
CA PHE A 105 -18.66 -3.94 -14.20
C PHE A 105 -17.51 -4.75 -13.63
N LEU A 106 -16.29 -4.21 -13.81
CA LEU A 106 -15.07 -4.79 -13.28
C LEU A 106 -14.40 -3.84 -12.31
N ILE A 107 -13.93 -4.37 -11.16
CA ILE A 107 -13.15 -3.63 -10.18
C ILE A 107 -11.79 -4.31 -10.04
N LEU A 108 -10.73 -3.58 -10.41
CA LEU A 108 -9.34 -4.04 -10.30
C LEU A 108 -8.73 -3.52 -9.00
N ALA A 109 -8.69 -4.37 -7.99
CA ALA A 109 -8.18 -4.10 -6.64
C ALA A 109 -6.99 -5.02 -6.29
N THR A 110 -6.14 -5.30 -7.27
CA THR A 110 -5.06 -6.30 -7.19
C THR A 110 -3.87 -5.84 -6.37
N GLY A 111 -3.81 -4.54 -6.02
CA GLY A 111 -2.71 -3.97 -5.24
C GLY A 111 -1.38 -3.97 -5.99
N CYS A 112 -0.29 -4.13 -5.23
CA CYS A 112 1.07 -4.17 -5.76
C CYS A 112 1.90 -5.25 -5.05
N GLU A 113 3.01 -5.61 -5.66
CA GLU A 113 3.99 -6.58 -5.18
C GLU A 113 5.38 -5.96 -5.09
N VAL A 114 6.21 -6.49 -4.22
CA VAL A 114 7.63 -6.12 -4.11
C VAL A 114 8.36 -6.60 -5.36
N ALA A 115 9.21 -5.75 -5.91
CA ALA A 115 10.04 -5.99 -7.10
C ALA A 115 11.53 -5.71 -6.80
N ALA A 116 12.04 -6.30 -5.71
CA ALA A 116 13.41 -6.07 -5.25
C ALA A 116 14.45 -6.46 -6.30
N GLU A 117 14.15 -7.43 -7.16
CA GLU A 117 14.98 -7.86 -8.27
C GLU A 117 15.26 -6.77 -9.33
N ARG A 118 14.50 -5.69 -9.32
CA ARG A 118 14.73 -4.52 -10.20
C ARG A 118 15.97 -3.70 -9.81
N ILE A 119 16.49 -3.91 -8.61
CA ILE A 119 17.75 -3.32 -8.17
C ILE A 119 18.73 -4.46 -7.94
N PRO A 120 19.83 -4.55 -8.72
CA PRO A 120 20.81 -5.62 -8.59
C PRO A 120 21.33 -5.77 -7.16
N GLY A 121 21.25 -6.99 -6.62
CA GLY A 121 21.70 -7.36 -5.27
C GLY A 121 20.77 -6.95 -4.11
N LEU A 122 19.67 -6.23 -4.39
CA LEU A 122 18.74 -5.84 -3.31
C LEU A 122 17.96 -7.04 -2.75
N ALA A 123 17.57 -7.97 -3.60
CA ALA A 123 16.84 -9.17 -3.17
C ALA A 123 17.66 -10.03 -2.20
N GLU A 124 18.97 -10.10 -2.39
CA GLU A 124 19.92 -10.87 -1.58
C GLU A 124 20.38 -10.11 -0.34
N GLY A 125 20.72 -8.82 -0.48
CA GLY A 125 21.35 -7.99 0.54
C GLY A 125 20.40 -7.14 1.36
N GLY A 126 19.17 -6.90 0.88
CA GLY A 126 18.18 -6.05 1.55
C GLY A 126 17.11 -6.82 2.33
N ASP A 127 16.45 -6.10 3.21
CA ASP A 127 15.30 -6.55 3.95
C ASP A 127 14.18 -5.51 3.88
N TRP A 128 12.93 -5.95 4.05
CA TRP A 128 11.75 -5.09 4.07
C TRP A 128 10.64 -5.70 4.93
N PHE A 129 9.69 -4.89 5.32
CA PHE A 129 8.53 -5.28 6.16
C PHE A 129 7.20 -5.28 5.40
N TYR A 130 7.22 -5.20 4.07
CA TYR A 130 6.01 -5.15 3.24
C TYR A 130 5.35 -6.52 2.98
N SER A 131 5.94 -7.59 3.55
CA SER A 131 5.36 -8.92 3.68
C SER A 131 5.60 -9.47 5.09
N TYR A 132 4.80 -10.45 5.54
CA TYR A 132 5.01 -11.06 6.86
C TYR A 132 6.32 -11.84 6.96
N GLU A 133 6.71 -12.50 5.88
CA GLU A 133 7.99 -13.21 5.79
C GLU A 133 9.16 -12.23 5.89
N GLY A 134 9.11 -11.13 5.14
CA GLY A 134 10.09 -10.06 5.23
C GLY A 134 10.13 -9.42 6.63
N ALA A 135 8.97 -9.16 7.22
CA ALA A 135 8.86 -8.60 8.57
C ALA A 135 9.47 -9.54 9.63
N LYS A 136 9.26 -10.85 9.54
CA LYS A 136 9.91 -11.84 10.43
C LYS A 136 11.41 -11.86 10.25
N LYS A 137 11.87 -11.90 8.99
CA LYS A 137 13.31 -11.92 8.66
C LYS A 137 14.03 -10.70 9.23
N ILE A 138 13.48 -9.50 9.05
CA ILE A 138 14.09 -8.28 9.59
C ILE A 138 13.99 -8.20 11.11
N ALA A 139 12.90 -8.70 11.72
CA ALA A 139 12.74 -8.78 13.17
C ALA A 139 13.85 -9.61 13.84
N GLU A 140 14.22 -10.75 13.23
CA GLU A 140 15.32 -11.58 13.72
C GLU A 140 16.68 -10.88 13.68
N LYS A 141 16.92 -10.07 12.63
CA LYS A 141 18.13 -9.26 12.50
C LYS A 141 18.16 -8.14 13.53
N PHE A 142 17.04 -7.42 13.69
CA PHE A 142 16.91 -6.37 14.68
C PHE A 142 17.08 -6.90 16.11
N ALA A 143 16.61 -8.12 16.40
CA ALA A 143 16.79 -8.74 17.71
C ALA A 143 18.26 -9.11 18.01
N LYS A 144 19.07 -9.35 17.01
CA LYS A 144 20.46 -9.81 17.17
C LYS A 144 21.50 -8.69 17.16
N ILE A 145 21.21 -7.55 16.52
CA ILE A 145 22.18 -6.46 16.38
C ILE A 145 22.55 -5.89 17.74
N GLN A 146 23.84 -5.71 18.00
CA GLN A 146 24.39 -5.11 19.22
C GLN A 146 25.14 -3.80 18.92
N SER A 147 25.72 -3.72 17.73
CA SER A 147 26.45 -2.54 17.22
C SER A 147 26.50 -2.57 15.70
N GLY A 148 26.84 -1.45 15.09
CA GLY A 148 27.00 -1.33 13.64
C GLY A 148 26.05 -0.31 13.02
N ARG A 149 25.77 -0.45 11.70
CA ARG A 149 24.97 0.50 10.95
C ARG A 149 23.73 -0.15 10.33
N ILE A 150 22.57 0.45 10.57
CA ILE A 150 21.34 0.13 9.85
C ILE A 150 21.10 1.24 8.81
N LEU A 151 21.12 0.86 7.54
CA LEU A 151 20.83 1.74 6.43
C LEU A 151 19.36 1.60 6.03
N VAL A 152 18.66 2.72 5.97
CA VAL A 152 17.28 2.79 5.49
C VAL A 152 17.25 3.47 4.14
N THR A 153 16.72 2.78 3.11
CA THR A 153 16.64 3.34 1.75
C THR A 153 15.20 3.39 1.26
N VAL A 154 14.89 4.40 0.44
CA VAL A 154 13.58 4.59 -0.19
C VAL A 154 13.74 4.56 -1.70
N ASN A 155 12.93 3.74 -2.37
CA ASN A 155 12.94 3.62 -3.82
C ASN A 155 11.58 4.03 -4.40
N PHE A 156 11.61 4.80 -5.47
CA PHE A 156 10.43 5.27 -6.18
C PHE A 156 10.18 4.48 -7.45
N PRO A 157 8.91 4.35 -7.87
CA PRO A 157 8.59 3.94 -9.22
C PRO A 157 9.24 4.87 -10.26
N LYS A 158 9.55 4.36 -11.43
CA LYS A 158 10.02 5.17 -12.57
C LYS A 158 8.90 5.90 -13.28
N THR A 159 7.65 5.44 -13.11
CA THR A 159 6.46 6.12 -13.61
C THR A 159 6.30 7.46 -12.90
N PRO A 160 6.26 8.58 -13.64
CA PRO A 160 6.13 9.92 -13.04
C PRO A 160 4.88 10.04 -12.16
N ASN A 161 5.01 10.78 -11.07
CA ASN A 161 3.93 11.07 -10.11
C ASN A 161 3.36 9.87 -9.37
N VAL A 162 3.88 8.66 -9.59
CA VAL A 162 3.49 7.49 -8.78
C VAL A 162 4.38 7.43 -7.54
N PRO A 163 3.79 7.50 -6.33
CA PRO A 163 4.57 7.44 -5.10
C PRO A 163 5.06 6.01 -4.81
N HIS A 164 6.08 5.90 -3.97
CA HIS A 164 6.47 4.61 -3.40
C HIS A 164 5.39 4.07 -2.46
N GLN A 165 5.50 2.79 -2.10
CA GLN A 165 4.55 2.14 -1.20
C GLN A 165 4.53 2.82 0.16
N CYS A 166 3.34 3.29 0.58
CA CYS A 166 3.08 4.00 1.82
C CYS A 166 4.09 5.13 2.12
N GLY A 167 3.80 6.34 1.62
CA GLY A 167 4.72 7.49 1.66
C GLY A 167 5.35 7.81 3.01
N ILE A 168 4.67 7.48 4.11
CA ILE A 168 5.18 7.75 5.46
C ILE A 168 5.85 6.53 6.12
N ALA A 169 5.62 5.31 5.64
CA ALA A 169 6.13 4.09 6.27
C ALA A 169 7.66 4.06 6.47
N PRO A 170 8.51 4.55 5.56
CA PRO A 170 9.95 4.59 5.79
C PRO A 170 10.35 5.44 7.00
N VAL A 171 9.66 6.55 7.21
CA VAL A 171 9.87 7.44 8.38
C VAL A 171 9.36 6.76 9.64
N GLU A 172 8.12 6.25 9.62
CA GLU A 172 7.51 5.53 10.73
C GLU A 172 8.41 4.42 11.25
N THR A 173 8.88 3.57 10.33
CA THR A 173 9.73 2.43 10.70
C THR A 173 11.10 2.86 11.18
N THR A 174 11.64 3.97 10.68
CA THR A 174 12.89 4.55 11.21
C THR A 174 12.72 5.04 12.64
N MET A 175 11.62 5.72 12.94
CA MET A 175 11.31 6.18 14.29
C MET A 175 11.01 5.01 15.26
N MET A 176 10.27 4.01 14.78
CA MET A 176 10.04 2.78 15.56
C MET A 176 11.33 2.00 15.81
N LEU A 177 12.26 2.00 14.83
CA LEU A 177 13.59 1.39 14.99
C LEU A 177 14.41 2.08 16.07
N HIS A 178 14.39 3.42 16.11
CA HIS A 178 15.05 4.18 17.16
C HIS A 178 14.54 3.75 18.55
N ASP A 179 13.22 3.73 18.74
CA ASP A 179 12.61 3.37 20.02
C ASP A 179 12.91 1.90 20.38
N TYR A 180 12.80 0.99 19.39
CA TYR A 180 13.08 -0.43 19.59
C TYR A 180 14.52 -0.70 20.05
N LEU A 181 15.51 -0.04 19.43
CA LEU A 181 16.90 -0.16 19.83
C LEU A 181 17.17 0.50 21.19
N THR A 182 16.43 1.55 21.52
CA THR A 182 16.49 2.22 22.84
C THR A 182 15.93 1.30 23.93
N GLU A 183 14.77 0.67 23.72
CA GLU A 183 14.21 -0.32 24.65
C GLU A 183 15.17 -1.52 24.89
N ARG A 184 15.91 -1.90 23.86
CA ARG A 184 16.94 -2.96 23.97
C ARG A 184 18.25 -2.52 24.63
N GLY A 185 18.43 -1.21 24.89
CA GLY A 185 19.64 -0.65 25.45
C GLY A 185 20.86 -0.65 24.51
N VAL A 186 20.66 -0.79 23.20
CA VAL A 186 21.75 -0.85 22.20
C VAL A 186 21.79 0.35 21.26
N ARG A 187 20.86 1.30 21.39
CA ARG A 187 20.72 2.44 20.46
C ARG A 187 22.02 3.25 20.29
N GLU A 188 22.80 3.40 21.35
CA GLU A 188 24.05 4.17 21.34
C GLU A 188 25.14 3.51 20.48
N ASN A 189 25.09 2.19 20.32
CA ASN A 189 26.07 1.41 19.57
C ASN A 189 25.64 1.18 18.11
N VAL A 190 24.41 1.57 17.75
CA VAL A 190 23.84 1.32 16.41
C VAL A 190 23.60 2.67 15.72
N GLU A 191 24.32 2.91 14.62
CA GLU A 191 24.09 4.06 13.76
C GLU A 191 22.89 3.78 12.86
N ILE A 192 21.94 4.71 12.78
CA ILE A 192 20.83 4.68 11.82
C ILE A 192 21.11 5.75 10.77
N VAL A 193 21.13 5.33 9.49
CA VAL A 193 21.29 6.24 8.35
C VAL A 193 20.06 6.11 7.46
N TYR A 194 19.31 7.19 7.31
CA TYR A 194 18.15 7.29 6.42
C TYR A 194 18.55 7.96 5.12
N THR A 195 18.23 7.38 3.98
CA THR A 195 18.52 7.97 2.68
C THR A 195 17.25 8.21 1.88
N TYR A 196 17.30 9.25 1.03
CA TYR A 196 16.17 9.63 0.20
C TYR A 196 16.63 10.10 -1.18
N PRO A 197 16.01 9.65 -2.29
CA PRO A 197 16.39 10.05 -3.64
C PRO A 197 16.16 11.54 -3.89
N THR A 198 17.12 12.24 -4.53
CA THR A 198 16.99 13.66 -4.89
C THR A 198 15.85 13.91 -5.86
N LYS A 199 15.59 12.95 -6.77
CA LYS A 199 14.48 13.04 -7.73
C LYS A 199 13.11 13.09 -7.07
N ALA A 200 12.98 12.69 -5.82
CA ALA A 200 11.76 12.87 -5.05
C ALA A 200 11.42 14.34 -4.77
N GLN A 201 12.43 15.23 -4.79
CA GLN A 201 12.21 16.68 -4.75
C GLN A 201 11.71 17.23 -6.08
N ALA A 202 12.04 16.56 -7.20
CA ALA A 202 11.56 16.95 -8.52
C ALA A 202 10.10 16.59 -8.80
N VAL A 203 9.43 15.94 -7.88
CA VAL A 203 7.97 15.86 -7.86
C VAL A 203 7.41 17.18 -7.31
N GLU A 204 7.95 18.29 -7.82
CA GLU A 204 7.52 19.65 -7.48
C GLU A 204 6.04 19.92 -7.78
N ASN A 205 5.40 19.04 -8.53
CA ASN A 205 3.96 19.09 -8.84
C ASN A 205 3.16 17.92 -8.24
N GLY A 206 3.81 17.03 -7.49
CA GLY A 206 3.15 15.93 -6.82
C GLY A 206 2.95 16.27 -5.34
N LEU A 207 1.77 16.60 -4.98
CA LEU A 207 1.26 16.97 -3.65
C LEU A 207 1.79 16.12 -2.49
N PHE A 208 2.27 14.94 -2.76
CA PHE A 208 2.42 13.90 -1.76
C PHE A 208 3.78 13.87 -1.07
N LEU A 209 4.83 14.24 -1.77
CA LEU A 209 6.20 14.02 -1.31
C LEU A 209 6.87 15.26 -0.73
N GLN A 210 6.29 16.42 -0.92
CA GLN A 210 6.78 17.67 -0.36
C GLN A 210 6.38 17.88 1.10
N SER A 211 5.43 17.12 1.55
CA SER A 211 4.85 17.31 2.83
C SER A 211 5.70 16.71 3.95
N PRO A 212 5.25 16.47 5.10
CA PRO A 212 5.94 16.65 6.37
C PRO A 212 7.35 16.12 6.39
N THR A 213 7.66 15.21 5.46
CA THR A 213 9.00 14.61 5.36
C THR A 213 10.09 15.63 5.04
N SER A 214 9.89 16.54 4.10
CA SER A 214 10.97 17.45 3.71
C SER A 214 11.19 18.61 4.69
N LYS A 215 10.14 19.05 5.39
CA LYS A 215 10.22 20.20 6.31
C LYS A 215 10.44 19.79 7.78
N VAL A 216 9.87 18.66 8.20
CA VAL A 216 9.89 18.20 9.59
C VAL A 216 10.94 17.13 9.84
N LEU A 217 11.25 16.30 8.82
CA LEU A 217 12.18 15.19 8.93
C LEU A 217 13.55 15.55 9.47
N PRO A 218 14.26 16.60 8.96
CA PRO A 218 15.57 16.95 9.50
C PRO A 218 15.52 17.17 11.02
N THR A 219 14.58 17.96 11.48
CA THR A 219 14.44 18.28 12.91
C THR A 219 14.08 17.04 13.74
N VAL A 220 13.19 16.19 13.24
CA VAL A 220 12.78 14.95 13.93
C VAL A 220 13.95 13.97 13.97
N PHE A 221 14.63 13.75 12.86
CA PHE A 221 15.76 12.82 12.80
C PHE A 221 16.95 13.29 13.63
N ASP A 222 17.27 14.58 13.61
CA ASP A 222 18.33 15.15 14.44
C ASP A 222 18.04 14.95 15.94
N SER A 223 16.78 15.13 16.35
CA SER A 223 16.37 14.95 17.76
C SER A 223 16.59 13.52 18.30
N VAL A 224 16.60 12.53 17.41
CA VAL A 224 16.82 11.11 17.74
C VAL A 224 18.13 10.57 17.19
N ARG A 225 19.01 11.44 16.71
CA ARG A 225 20.34 11.11 16.17
C ARG A 225 20.27 10.08 15.03
N VAL A 226 19.32 10.23 14.14
CA VAL A 226 19.25 9.52 12.86
C VAL A 226 19.94 10.37 11.82
N LYS A 227 21.04 9.87 11.27
CA LYS A 227 21.68 10.54 10.12
C LYS A 227 20.76 10.47 8.91
N HIS A 228 20.65 11.56 8.17
CA HIS A 228 19.86 11.56 6.96
C HIS A 228 20.66 12.11 5.78
N GLU A 229 20.50 11.49 4.62
CA GLU A 229 21.19 11.86 3.41
C GLU A 229 20.23 11.90 2.23
N THR A 230 20.11 13.05 1.60
CA THR A 230 19.37 13.24 0.36
C THR A 230 20.29 13.06 -0.85
N GLY A 231 19.70 12.79 -2.02
CA GLY A 231 20.50 12.52 -3.21
C GLY A 231 21.17 11.14 -3.13
N PHE A 232 20.42 10.16 -2.72
CA PHE A 232 20.85 8.77 -2.71
C PHE A 232 19.74 7.90 -3.33
N THR A 233 19.76 7.78 -4.66
CA THR A 233 18.90 6.88 -5.42
C THR A 233 19.59 5.52 -5.48
N LEU A 234 19.10 4.53 -4.77
CA LEU A 234 19.73 3.20 -4.72
C LEU A 234 19.80 2.57 -6.10
N ALA A 235 21.03 2.35 -6.60
CA ALA A 235 21.30 1.77 -7.92
C ALA A 235 21.61 0.27 -7.84
N ARG A 236 22.37 -0.16 -6.84
CA ARG A 236 22.72 -1.57 -6.61
C ARG A 236 23.17 -1.80 -5.17
N VAL A 237 23.12 -3.03 -4.76
CA VAL A 237 23.63 -3.53 -3.48
C VAL A 237 24.73 -4.56 -3.75
N ASP A 238 25.80 -4.50 -2.99
CA ASP A 238 26.80 -5.57 -2.88
C ASP A 238 26.50 -6.33 -1.58
N PRO A 239 25.87 -7.51 -1.66
CA PRO A 239 25.48 -8.25 -0.46
C PRO A 239 26.65 -8.89 0.29
N GLU A 240 27.76 -9.18 -0.40
CA GLU A 240 28.95 -9.79 0.21
C GLU A 240 29.73 -8.77 1.03
N ASN A 241 29.99 -7.59 0.45
CA ASN A 241 30.71 -6.50 1.11
C ASN A 241 29.79 -5.60 1.94
N LYS A 242 28.47 -5.81 1.87
CA LYS A 242 27.43 -5.02 2.56
C LYS A 242 27.56 -3.53 2.23
N ILE A 243 27.55 -3.19 0.95
CA ILE A 243 27.65 -1.82 0.46
C ILE A 243 26.46 -1.52 -0.45
N ALA A 244 25.77 -0.42 -0.18
CA ALA A 244 24.75 0.15 -1.06
C ALA A 244 25.38 1.27 -1.91
N TYR A 245 25.11 1.29 -3.21
CA TYR A 245 25.59 2.27 -4.17
C TYR A 245 24.45 3.05 -4.76
N SER A 246 24.61 4.35 -4.91
CA SER A 246 23.61 5.22 -5.51
C SER A 246 23.91 5.57 -6.97
N GLU A 247 22.87 6.01 -7.72
CA GLU A 247 22.99 6.55 -9.07
C GLU A 247 23.88 7.81 -9.10
N GLU A 248 23.93 8.55 -7.99
CA GLU A 248 24.71 9.77 -7.82
C GLU A 248 26.20 9.50 -7.51
N GLY A 249 26.62 8.23 -7.53
CA GLY A 249 28.03 7.82 -7.32
C GLY A 249 28.45 7.72 -5.86
N LYS A 250 27.50 7.78 -4.91
CA LYS A 250 27.78 7.60 -3.48
C LYS A 250 27.76 6.12 -3.10
N SER A 251 28.39 5.80 -1.98
CA SER A 251 28.34 4.46 -1.39
C SER A 251 28.22 4.52 0.12
N ILE A 252 27.42 3.61 0.71
CA ILE A 252 27.24 3.52 2.16
C ILE A 252 27.34 2.04 2.55
N SER A 253 28.24 1.73 3.49
CA SER A 253 28.31 0.39 4.10
C SER A 253 27.21 0.21 5.15
N PHE A 254 26.75 -1.01 5.36
CA PHE A 254 25.71 -1.34 6.33
C PHE A 254 25.93 -2.73 6.95
N ASP A 255 25.37 -2.95 8.11
CA ASP A 255 25.22 -4.29 8.70
C ASP A 255 23.83 -4.87 8.39
N ILE A 256 22.82 -4.00 8.40
CA ILE A 256 21.44 -4.31 7.98
C ILE A 256 20.99 -3.23 7.00
N LEU A 257 20.43 -3.65 5.85
CA LEU A 257 19.76 -2.76 4.90
C LEU A 257 18.25 -2.96 5.00
N MET A 258 17.54 -1.98 5.59
CA MET A 258 16.08 -1.90 5.56
C MET A 258 15.66 -1.03 4.39
N SER A 259 15.03 -1.62 3.38
CA SER A 259 14.64 -0.90 2.18
C SER A 259 13.11 -0.78 2.04
N THR A 260 12.65 0.39 1.58
CA THR A 260 11.41 0.45 0.81
C THR A 260 11.78 0.03 -0.61
N PRO A 261 11.53 -1.24 -1.00
CA PRO A 261 11.99 -1.74 -2.28
C PRO A 261 11.19 -1.13 -3.43
N PRO A 262 11.60 -1.30 -4.68
CA PRO A 262 10.73 -1.05 -5.82
C PRO A 262 9.45 -1.89 -5.73
N PHE A 263 8.36 -1.33 -6.23
CA PHE A 263 7.06 -2.00 -6.33
C PHE A 263 6.56 -1.99 -7.76
N GLN A 264 5.70 -2.94 -8.06
CA GLN A 264 5.00 -3.05 -9.34
C GLN A 264 3.58 -3.56 -9.10
N ALA A 265 2.67 -3.29 -10.03
CA ALA A 265 1.33 -3.86 -9.98
C ALA A 265 1.38 -5.38 -10.19
N ALA A 266 0.32 -6.08 -9.80
CA ALA A 266 0.21 -7.53 -9.96
C ALA A 266 0.47 -7.98 -11.42
N LYS A 267 1.07 -9.17 -11.58
CA LYS A 267 1.46 -9.70 -12.89
C LYS A 267 0.31 -9.67 -13.91
N VAL A 268 -0.91 -10.01 -13.51
CA VAL A 268 -2.08 -10.01 -14.40
C VAL A 268 -2.38 -8.61 -14.96
N ILE A 269 -2.09 -7.56 -14.23
CA ILE A 269 -2.23 -6.17 -14.71
C ILE A 269 -1.13 -5.84 -15.70
N ARG A 270 0.13 -6.19 -15.38
CA ARG A 270 1.27 -5.96 -16.29
C ARG A 270 1.11 -6.69 -17.63
N ASP A 271 0.55 -7.89 -17.61
CA ASP A 271 0.31 -8.71 -18.78
C ASP A 271 -0.96 -8.33 -19.57
N SER A 272 -1.86 -7.54 -18.96
CA SER A 272 -3.18 -7.21 -19.56
C SER A 272 -3.12 -6.22 -20.72
N GLY A 273 -2.01 -5.49 -20.87
CA GLY A 273 -1.89 -4.37 -21.82
C GLY A 273 -2.71 -3.12 -21.46
N LEU A 274 -3.26 -3.05 -20.24
CA LEU A 274 -4.04 -1.90 -19.77
C LEU A 274 -3.16 -0.77 -19.24
N SER A 275 -1.93 -1.09 -18.84
CA SER A 275 -0.99 -0.13 -18.29
C SER A 275 -0.18 0.57 -19.37
N LYS A 276 0.12 1.88 -19.12
CA LYS A 276 1.13 2.66 -19.85
C LYS A 276 2.32 3.01 -18.98
N ALA A 277 2.45 2.37 -17.82
CA ALA A 277 3.51 2.62 -16.88
C ALA A 277 4.90 2.30 -17.47
N LEU A 278 5.89 3.09 -17.07
CA LEU A 278 7.27 2.90 -17.48
C LEU A 278 7.83 1.59 -16.93
N ASP A 279 8.80 1.01 -17.63
CA ASP A 279 9.50 -0.22 -17.22
C ASP A 279 8.57 -1.40 -16.87
N ASN A 280 7.40 -1.46 -17.48
CA ASN A 280 6.41 -2.52 -17.21
C ASN A 280 6.02 -2.63 -15.73
N GLU A 281 5.97 -1.52 -15.00
CA GLU A 281 5.54 -1.49 -13.59
C GLU A 281 4.06 -1.82 -13.42
N GLY A 282 3.25 -1.61 -14.45
CA GLY A 282 1.87 -2.05 -14.52
C GLY A 282 0.85 -1.15 -13.81
N TRP A 283 1.21 0.08 -13.43
CA TRP A 283 0.25 1.01 -12.83
C TRP A 283 -0.87 1.34 -13.80
N LEU A 284 -2.12 1.27 -13.33
CA LEU A 284 -3.29 1.50 -14.17
C LEU A 284 -3.56 3.01 -14.34
N PRO A 285 -3.69 3.49 -15.58
CA PRO A 285 -4.06 4.87 -15.85
C PRO A 285 -5.48 5.13 -15.31
N THR A 286 -5.57 5.97 -14.28
CA THR A 286 -6.77 6.13 -13.46
C THR A 286 -7.31 7.55 -13.54
N ASP A 287 -8.59 7.70 -13.84
CA ASP A 287 -9.27 8.99 -13.72
C ASP A 287 -9.33 9.39 -12.22
N LYS A 288 -8.69 10.51 -11.90
CA LYS A 288 -8.50 10.96 -10.53
C LYS A 288 -9.79 11.30 -9.78
N LYS A 289 -10.90 11.50 -10.48
CA LYS A 289 -12.19 11.82 -9.89
C LYS A 289 -13.08 10.60 -9.75
N THR A 290 -13.26 9.86 -10.82
CA THR A 290 -14.21 8.74 -10.85
C THR A 290 -13.60 7.41 -10.43
N LEU A 291 -12.27 7.30 -10.42
CA LEU A 291 -11.50 6.07 -10.20
C LEU A 291 -11.75 5.01 -11.29
N LYS A 292 -12.17 5.42 -12.48
CA LYS A 292 -12.22 4.54 -13.66
C LYS A 292 -10.85 4.41 -14.30
N VAL A 293 -10.61 3.25 -14.91
CA VAL A 293 -9.47 3.09 -15.81
C VAL A 293 -9.70 3.95 -17.04
N ILE A 294 -8.76 4.85 -17.34
CA ILE A 294 -8.89 5.80 -18.45
C ILE A 294 -9.11 5.07 -19.78
N GLY A 295 -10.14 5.49 -20.50
CA GLY A 295 -10.53 4.88 -21.78
C GLY A 295 -11.47 3.68 -21.66
N LEU A 296 -11.81 3.23 -20.45
CA LEU A 296 -12.77 2.15 -20.21
C LEU A 296 -14.02 2.67 -19.48
N LYS A 297 -15.19 2.23 -19.94
CA LYS A 297 -16.47 2.74 -19.44
C LYS A 297 -16.92 2.06 -18.14
N ASN A 298 -16.62 0.78 -18.01
CA ASN A 298 -17.15 -0.11 -16.99
C ASN A 298 -16.06 -0.79 -16.13
N VAL A 299 -14.84 -0.24 -16.13
CA VAL A 299 -13.72 -0.76 -15.34
C VAL A 299 -13.26 0.30 -14.36
N TYR A 300 -13.35 -0.03 -13.09
CA TYR A 300 -12.88 0.76 -11.95
C TYR A 300 -11.58 0.19 -11.40
N THR A 301 -10.79 1.03 -10.76
CA THR A 301 -9.56 0.59 -10.08
C THR A 301 -9.31 1.46 -8.86
N LEU A 302 -8.72 0.86 -7.81
CA LEU A 302 -8.42 1.56 -6.57
C LEU A 302 -7.31 0.87 -5.77
N GLY A 303 -6.81 1.54 -4.76
CA GLY A 303 -5.72 1.05 -3.92
C GLY A 303 -4.36 1.17 -4.62
N ASP A 304 -3.46 0.23 -4.33
CA ASP A 304 -2.05 0.39 -4.71
C ASP A 304 -1.76 0.22 -6.21
N THR A 305 -2.70 -0.30 -6.99
CA THR A 305 -2.51 -0.56 -8.43
C THR A 305 -2.65 0.68 -9.33
N VAL A 306 -3.20 1.79 -8.79
CA VAL A 306 -3.44 3.04 -9.53
C VAL A 306 -2.16 3.85 -9.79
N ASP A 307 -2.17 4.67 -10.85
CA ASP A 307 -1.08 5.61 -11.15
C ASP A 307 -1.28 7.02 -10.52
N LEU A 308 -2.20 7.15 -9.58
CA LEU A 308 -2.53 8.41 -8.94
C LEU A 308 -1.42 8.91 -8.00
N PRO A 309 -1.25 10.25 -7.87
CA PRO A 309 -0.26 10.86 -6.98
C PRO A 309 -0.75 10.91 -5.52
N VAL A 310 -1.27 9.78 -5.03
CA VAL A 310 -1.72 9.61 -3.64
C VAL A 310 -1.01 8.43 -3.00
N SER A 311 -0.87 8.46 -1.68
CA SER A 311 -0.21 7.38 -0.95
C SER A 311 -0.80 6.01 -1.27
N LYS A 312 0.07 5.06 -1.58
CA LYS A 312 -0.29 3.64 -1.70
C LYS A 312 -0.41 3.03 -0.29
N ALA A 313 -1.46 3.40 0.44
CA ALA A 313 -1.64 3.08 1.84
C ALA A 313 -3.11 2.82 2.21
N GLY A 314 -3.34 2.18 3.37
CA GLY A 314 -4.68 1.91 3.86
C GLY A 314 -5.55 3.16 4.00
N GLY A 315 -4.97 4.27 4.47
CA GLY A 315 -5.70 5.53 4.63
C GLY A 315 -6.27 6.12 3.34
N THR A 316 -5.65 5.84 2.19
CA THR A 316 -6.16 6.18 0.86
C THR A 316 -7.33 5.27 0.46
N ILE A 317 -7.21 3.98 0.76
CA ILE A 317 -8.19 2.97 0.34
C ILE A 317 -9.56 3.24 0.97
N HIS A 318 -9.60 3.61 2.25
CA HIS A 318 -10.85 3.87 2.97
C HIS A 318 -11.74 4.91 2.27
N THR A 319 -11.15 5.97 1.72
CA THR A 319 -11.89 7.01 1.00
C THR A 319 -12.23 6.61 -0.43
N GLN A 320 -11.36 5.84 -1.11
CA GLN A 320 -11.60 5.38 -2.48
C GLN A 320 -12.72 4.33 -2.58
N THR A 321 -12.88 3.48 -1.56
CA THR A 321 -13.87 2.39 -1.61
C THR A 321 -15.31 2.91 -1.67
N ASP A 322 -15.61 3.99 -0.96
CA ASP A 322 -16.93 4.61 -0.99
C ASP A 322 -17.23 5.21 -2.35
N ILE A 323 -16.27 5.97 -2.91
CA ILE A 323 -16.40 6.59 -4.24
C ILE A 323 -16.69 5.54 -5.33
N VAL A 324 -15.94 4.43 -5.33
CA VAL A 324 -16.16 3.36 -6.32
C VAL A 324 -17.52 2.69 -6.14
N ALA A 325 -17.91 2.40 -4.90
CA ALA A 325 -19.18 1.76 -4.61
C ALA A 325 -20.38 2.66 -4.97
N ASP A 326 -20.31 3.95 -4.63
CA ASP A 326 -21.34 4.93 -4.96
C ASP A 326 -21.46 5.14 -6.47
N ASN A 327 -20.34 5.26 -7.17
CA ASN A 327 -20.34 5.46 -8.60
C ASN A 327 -20.91 4.26 -9.37
N ILE A 328 -20.58 3.03 -8.99
CA ILE A 328 -21.14 1.83 -9.63
C ILE A 328 -22.65 1.74 -9.35
N ALA A 329 -23.09 2.00 -8.12
CA ALA A 329 -24.52 2.02 -7.79
C ALA A 329 -25.28 3.10 -8.56
N ALA A 330 -24.69 4.28 -8.70
CA ALA A 330 -25.27 5.38 -9.49
C ALA A 330 -25.35 5.04 -10.98
N GLU A 331 -24.29 4.44 -11.55
CA GLU A 331 -24.32 4.02 -12.96
C GLU A 331 -25.36 2.93 -13.24
N LEU A 332 -25.55 2.01 -12.31
CA LEU A 332 -26.61 1.00 -12.45
C LEU A 332 -28.01 1.62 -12.43
N ARG A 333 -28.25 2.66 -11.62
CA ARG A 333 -29.55 3.29 -11.42
C ARG A 333 -29.82 4.42 -12.40
N TYR A 334 -28.80 5.22 -12.70
CA TYR A 334 -28.94 6.49 -13.43
C TYR A 334 -28.14 6.53 -14.74
N GLY A 335 -27.19 5.60 -14.95
CA GLY A 335 -26.39 5.54 -16.17
C GLY A 335 -25.11 6.38 -16.15
N TYR A 336 -24.78 7.07 -15.04
CA TYR A 336 -23.57 7.89 -14.89
C TYR A 336 -23.08 7.91 -13.43
N PRO A 337 -21.75 8.13 -13.19
CA PRO A 337 -21.20 8.28 -11.84
C PRO A 337 -21.59 9.62 -11.23
N THR A 338 -21.79 9.67 -9.91
CA THR A 338 -22.24 10.88 -9.18
C THR A 338 -21.16 11.42 -8.23
N GLU A 339 -20.25 10.56 -7.76
CA GLU A 339 -19.26 10.93 -6.76
C GLU A 339 -17.90 11.23 -7.38
N SER A 340 -17.15 12.12 -6.70
CA SER A 340 -15.82 12.55 -7.14
C SER A 340 -14.81 12.41 -5.99
N TYR A 341 -13.78 11.62 -6.24
CA TYR A 341 -12.64 11.51 -5.34
C TYR A 341 -11.78 12.79 -5.43
N ASP A 342 -11.43 13.34 -4.30
CA ASP A 342 -10.66 14.58 -4.15
C ASP A 342 -9.18 14.34 -3.81
N GLY A 343 -8.74 13.07 -3.72
CA GLY A 343 -7.39 12.73 -3.30
C GLY A 343 -7.24 12.53 -1.79
N LYS A 344 -8.34 12.51 -1.05
CA LYS A 344 -8.33 12.45 0.41
C LYS A 344 -7.65 11.20 0.95
N VAL A 345 -6.71 11.45 1.87
CA VAL A 345 -5.99 10.44 2.64
C VAL A 345 -6.11 10.79 4.12
N ILE A 346 -6.48 9.83 4.94
CA ILE A 346 -6.54 9.96 6.39
C ILE A 346 -5.68 8.87 7.02
N ALA A 347 -4.75 9.24 7.88
CA ALA A 347 -3.88 8.30 8.55
C ALA A 347 -3.47 8.79 9.93
N VAL A 348 -2.92 7.89 10.73
CA VAL A 348 -2.15 8.23 11.92
C VAL A 348 -0.73 7.70 11.70
N ALA A 349 0.25 8.59 11.57
CA ALA A 349 1.65 8.21 11.43
C ALA A 349 2.22 7.74 12.77
N GLN A 350 2.91 6.61 12.79
CA GLN A 350 3.56 6.09 13.98
C GLN A 350 4.97 6.66 14.08
N MET A 351 5.13 7.71 14.89
CA MET A 351 6.39 8.43 15.08
C MET A 351 7.20 7.88 16.27
N GLY A 352 7.41 6.56 16.25
CA GLY A 352 8.00 5.78 17.33
C GLY A 352 7.03 4.73 17.89
N LEU A 353 7.41 3.99 18.93
CA LEU A 353 6.58 2.91 19.49
C LEU A 353 5.37 3.41 20.28
N THR A 354 5.44 4.64 20.80
CA THR A 354 4.43 5.21 21.71
C THR A 354 3.86 6.54 21.25
N CYS A 355 4.20 7.03 20.06
CA CYS A 355 3.76 8.33 19.59
C CYS A 355 3.08 8.22 18.22
N GLY A 356 1.79 8.58 18.14
CA GLY A 356 1.01 8.62 16.91
C GLY A 356 0.64 10.04 16.53
N MET A 357 0.82 10.39 15.26
CA MET A 357 0.55 11.70 14.69
C MET A 357 -0.58 11.58 13.67
N PRO A 358 -1.81 12.01 13.99
CA PRO A 358 -2.89 12.13 13.02
C PRO A 358 -2.48 13.04 11.85
N LEU A 359 -2.84 12.66 10.65
CA LEU A 359 -2.61 13.45 9.45
C LEU A 359 -3.70 13.20 8.41
N TRP A 360 -3.96 14.18 7.60
CA TRP A 360 -4.81 14.12 6.43
C TRP A 360 -4.31 15.09 5.37
N TYR A 361 -4.62 14.84 4.14
CA TYR A 361 -4.34 15.68 2.98
C TYR A 361 -5.21 15.23 1.79
N ASP A 362 -5.24 16.03 0.76
CA ASP A 362 -5.95 15.75 -0.49
C ASP A 362 -5.17 16.29 -1.71
N TYR A 363 -5.81 16.41 -2.88
CA TYR A 363 -5.16 16.95 -4.08
C TYR A 363 -4.84 18.45 -4.00
N GLN A 364 -5.42 19.19 -3.06
CA GLN A 364 -5.29 20.63 -2.93
C GLN A 364 -4.49 21.04 -1.69
N GLU A 365 -4.62 20.29 -0.62
CA GLU A 365 -4.03 20.61 0.68
C GLU A 365 -2.86 19.68 1.00
N ASP A 366 -1.73 20.30 1.30
CA ASP A 366 -0.57 19.60 1.84
C ASP A 366 -0.82 19.14 3.28
N VAL A 367 -0.15 18.04 3.66
CA VAL A 367 -0.17 17.56 5.05
C VAL A 367 0.37 18.64 5.98
N GLN A 368 -0.42 19.00 6.98
CA GLN A 368 0.03 19.80 8.10
C GLN A 368 0.44 18.87 9.25
N PRO A 369 1.67 19.00 9.79
CA PRO A 369 2.08 18.22 10.95
C PRO A 369 1.18 18.52 12.15
N THR A 370 0.58 17.48 12.71
CA THR A 370 -0.15 17.59 13.97
C THR A 370 0.73 17.17 15.14
N PRO A 371 0.43 17.59 16.38
CA PRO A 371 1.17 17.10 17.53
C PRO A 371 1.11 15.58 17.66
N CYS A 372 2.26 14.97 17.88
CA CYS A 372 2.37 13.56 18.18
C CYS A 372 1.91 13.25 19.61
N SER A 373 1.19 12.15 19.83
CA SER A 373 0.65 11.82 21.14
C SER A 373 0.57 10.31 21.41
N LYS A 374 0.57 9.95 22.70
CA LYS A 374 0.30 8.57 23.13
C LYS A 374 -1.11 8.12 22.74
N LEU A 375 -2.08 9.04 22.79
CA LEU A 375 -3.46 8.75 22.37
C LEU A 375 -3.51 8.41 20.88
N GLY A 376 -2.82 9.16 20.01
CA GLY A 376 -2.72 8.86 18.59
C GLY A 376 -2.13 7.48 18.33
N SER A 377 -1.06 7.10 19.04
CA SER A 377 -0.48 5.75 18.95
C SER A 377 -1.47 4.66 19.39
N PHE A 378 -2.17 4.87 20.49
CA PHE A 378 -3.20 3.94 20.98
C PHE A 378 -4.35 3.80 19.98
N MET A 379 -4.86 4.90 19.43
CA MET A 379 -5.91 4.87 18.41
C MET A 379 -5.48 4.09 17.16
N ARG A 380 -4.25 4.31 16.68
CA ARG A 380 -3.71 3.56 15.55
C ARG A 380 -3.58 2.07 15.83
N LEU A 381 -3.04 1.70 16.97
CA LEU A 381 -2.90 0.30 17.37
C LEU A 381 -4.28 -0.36 17.51
N GLY A 382 -5.23 0.30 18.15
CA GLY A 382 -6.62 -0.15 18.28
C GLY A 382 -7.31 -0.33 16.92
N PHE A 383 -7.09 0.61 16.00
CA PHE A 383 -7.58 0.47 14.64
C PHE A 383 -6.95 -0.75 13.96
N ASN A 384 -5.64 -0.86 13.92
CA ASN A 384 -4.94 -1.93 13.20
C ASN A 384 -5.23 -3.33 13.76
N LYS A 385 -5.39 -3.48 15.08
CA LYS A 385 -5.66 -4.77 15.72
C LYS A 385 -7.16 -5.14 15.78
N GLY A 386 -8.05 -4.14 15.81
CA GLY A 386 -9.49 -4.35 16.05
C GLY A 386 -10.40 -3.72 15.01
N LEU A 387 -10.50 -2.39 14.98
CA LEU A 387 -11.50 -1.66 14.19
C LEU A 387 -11.37 -1.89 12.69
N TYR A 388 -10.17 -2.16 12.20
CA TYR A 388 -9.95 -2.52 10.79
C TYR A 388 -10.84 -3.68 10.34
N TRP A 389 -11.02 -4.69 11.16
CA TRP A 389 -11.82 -5.86 10.80
C TRP A 389 -13.32 -5.54 10.68
N ALA A 390 -13.79 -4.56 11.46
CA ALA A 390 -15.13 -4.02 11.29
C ALA A 390 -15.25 -3.18 10.01
N ALA A 391 -14.26 -2.32 9.74
CA ALA A 391 -14.17 -1.56 8.49
C ALA A 391 -14.12 -2.46 7.26
N ALA A 392 -13.30 -3.53 7.28
CA ALA A 392 -13.22 -4.49 6.20
C ALA A 392 -14.57 -5.16 5.88
N ARG A 393 -15.39 -5.38 6.90
CA ARG A 393 -16.77 -5.89 6.77
C ARG A 393 -17.78 -4.82 6.36
N GLY A 394 -17.34 -3.59 6.11
CA GLY A 394 -18.21 -2.46 5.82
C GLY A 394 -19.07 -2.02 7.02
N MET A 395 -18.66 -2.28 8.26
CA MET A 395 -19.44 -1.96 9.47
C MET A 395 -19.12 -0.57 10.05
N LEU A 396 -18.16 0.14 9.46
CA LEU A 396 -17.76 1.51 9.83
C LEU A 396 -18.00 2.44 8.67
#